data_ffe72572f0a0f32a13654d78784f3964
#
_entry.id   ffe72572f0a0f32a13654d78784f3964
#
_cell.length_a   1.000
_cell.length_b   1.000
_cell.length_c   1.000
_cell.angle_alpha   90.00
_cell.angle_beta   90.00
_cell.angle_gamma   90.00
#
_symmetry.space_group_name_H-M   'P 1'
#
loop_
_entity.id
_entity.type
_entity.pdbx_description
1 polymer ?
#
loop_
_entity_poly.entity_id
_entity_poly.type
_entity_poly.pdbx_seq_one_letter_code
_entity_poly.pdbx_strand_id
1 'polypeptide(L)'
;MRSRNAFENERPRKERAGGKNRKPRSLGVRIVRVVVLAVLIAHLAYIGITSVLILVYKFANPPTTVLMMYRSIISHWKVQKPIPLALANIPLSVRRMLVSVEDGKFYEHHGIDMEAFKRAKALNEKIGKPMYGGSTITMQVARTLFLVPDKSYVRKYLEVIAALELEFILSKNRILELYFGYAEWGKGIFGIERAARVYYGTSVRNISADQAARLIALLSSPIKYTPDTLYRSLILRERYAYLVQKYVSPIAETKSEAETPPPAGIEPSADIEPSADVSNEVESAGPPSETVVPAEPAAPPEPAEIVAPEAPAGDTP
;
A
#
# COMPACT_ATOMS: atom_id res chain seq x y z
N MET A 1 -108.64 -27.57 9.56
CA MET A 1 -108.15 -27.73 8.16
C MET A 1 -106.94 -26.92 7.90
N ARG A 2 -105.80 -27.59 7.46
CA ARG A 2 -104.56 -27.12 6.88
C ARG A 2 -103.61 -26.32 7.78
N SER A 3 -102.71 -27.06 8.39
CA SER A 3 -101.36 -26.73 8.81
C SER A 3 -100.47 -26.18 7.69
N ARG A 4 -99.70 -25.14 7.94
CA ARG A 4 -98.58 -24.70 7.09
C ARG A 4 -97.31 -24.65 7.98
N ASN A 5 -96.45 -25.65 7.76
CA ASN A 5 -95.08 -25.70 8.30
C ASN A 5 -94.28 -24.62 7.67
N ALA A 6 -93.68 -23.72 8.47
CA ALA A 6 -92.61 -22.83 8.08
C ALA A 6 -91.23 -23.55 8.36
N PHE A 7 -90.56 -24.00 7.29
CA PHE A 7 -89.20 -24.42 7.37
C PHE A 7 -88.30 -23.19 7.48
N GLU A 8 -87.76 -22.98 8.65
CA GLU A 8 -86.73 -22.00 8.95
C GLU A 8 -85.39 -22.49 8.46
N ASN A 9 -84.86 -21.86 7.44
CA ASN A 9 -83.63 -22.21 6.73
C ASN A 9 -82.44 -21.59 7.47
N GLU A 10 -81.89 -22.26 8.48
CA GLU A 10 -80.68 -21.85 9.16
C GLU A 10 -79.44 -22.02 8.24
N ARG A 11 -78.93 -20.92 7.74
CA ARG A 11 -77.64 -20.89 7.03
C ARG A 11 -76.49 -21.04 8.04
N PRO A 12 -75.54 -21.97 7.84
CA PRO A 12 -74.43 -22.15 8.77
C PRO A 12 -73.56 -20.87 8.81
N ARG A 13 -73.37 -20.33 10.00
CA ARG A 13 -72.46 -19.22 10.34
C ARG A 13 -71.07 -19.64 10.01
N LYS A 14 -70.44 -19.06 8.96
CA LYS A 14 -69.00 -19.24 8.67
C LYS A 14 -68.22 -18.73 9.83
N GLU A 15 -67.61 -19.65 10.58
CA GLU A 15 -66.58 -19.35 11.56
C GLU A 15 -65.46 -18.56 10.90
N ARG A 16 -65.21 -17.37 11.34
CA ARG A 16 -64.08 -16.54 10.90
C ARG A 16 -62.82 -17.26 11.42
N ALA A 17 -62.06 -17.83 10.45
CA ALA A 17 -60.76 -18.44 10.67
C ALA A 17 -59.92 -17.55 11.60
N GLY A 18 -59.42 -18.15 12.65
CA GLY A 18 -58.68 -17.54 13.73
C GLY A 18 -57.49 -16.72 13.22
N GLY A 19 -57.49 -15.46 13.62
CA GLY A 19 -56.36 -14.58 13.44
C GLY A 19 -55.13 -15.24 14.02
N LYS A 20 -54.09 -15.48 13.18
CA LYS A 20 -52.79 -16.01 13.62
C LYS A 20 -52.25 -15.10 14.73
N ASN A 21 -52.39 -15.56 15.97
CA ASN A 21 -51.86 -14.92 17.17
C ASN A 21 -50.33 -14.88 17.07
N ARG A 22 -49.75 -13.85 16.44
CA ARG A 22 -48.31 -13.65 16.34
C ARG A 22 -47.82 -13.31 17.75
N LYS A 23 -47.25 -14.31 18.43
CA LYS A 23 -46.59 -14.10 19.75
C LYS A 23 -45.68 -12.88 19.67
N PRO A 24 -45.76 -11.94 20.61
CA PRO A 24 -44.89 -10.75 20.60
C PRO A 24 -43.44 -11.23 20.63
N ARG A 25 -42.66 -10.79 19.65
CA ARG A 25 -41.23 -11.14 19.56
C ARG A 25 -40.55 -10.65 20.83
N SER A 26 -39.72 -11.53 21.47
CA SER A 26 -39.01 -11.18 22.69
C SER A 26 -38.19 -9.89 22.51
N LEU A 27 -38.04 -9.10 23.59
CA LEU A 27 -37.28 -7.84 23.58
C LEU A 27 -35.88 -8.03 22.99
N GLY A 28 -35.20 -9.15 23.28
CA GLY A 28 -33.91 -9.52 22.73
C GLY A 28 -33.89 -9.56 21.20
N VAL A 29 -34.92 -10.17 20.56
CA VAL A 29 -35.03 -10.21 19.10
C VAL A 29 -35.22 -8.82 18.48
N ARG A 30 -35.93 -7.91 19.18
CA ARG A 30 -36.09 -6.52 18.71
C ARG A 30 -34.77 -5.77 18.78
N ILE A 31 -34.02 -5.89 19.88
CA ILE A 31 -32.69 -5.27 20.06
C ILE A 31 -31.73 -5.77 18.98
N VAL A 32 -31.60 -7.08 18.79
CA VAL A 32 -30.72 -7.66 17.77
C VAL A 32 -31.06 -7.10 16.37
N ARG A 33 -32.35 -7.00 16.02
CA ARG A 33 -32.76 -6.42 14.73
C ARG A 33 -32.38 -4.96 14.57
N VAL A 34 -32.57 -4.16 15.62
CA VAL A 34 -32.21 -2.73 15.58
C VAL A 34 -30.69 -2.59 15.39
N VAL A 35 -29.90 -3.38 16.12
CA VAL A 35 -28.43 -3.37 15.99
C VAL A 35 -28.00 -3.79 14.59
N VAL A 36 -28.54 -4.91 14.07
CA VAL A 36 -28.22 -5.38 12.70
C VAL A 36 -28.62 -4.33 11.65
N LEU A 37 -29.79 -3.71 11.79
CA LEU A 37 -30.22 -2.66 10.87
C LEU A 37 -29.33 -1.43 10.95
N ALA A 38 -28.94 -0.99 12.15
CA ALA A 38 -28.04 0.14 12.35
C ALA A 38 -26.67 -0.12 11.73
N VAL A 39 -26.10 -1.31 11.92
CA VAL A 39 -24.83 -1.72 11.29
C VAL A 39 -24.96 -1.73 9.77
N LEU A 40 -26.06 -2.28 9.22
CA LEU A 40 -26.31 -2.30 7.78
C LEU A 40 -26.41 -0.88 7.21
N ILE A 41 -27.17 0.00 7.89
CA ILE A 41 -27.31 1.41 7.45
C ILE A 41 -25.96 2.11 7.48
N ALA A 42 -25.19 1.95 8.57
CA ALA A 42 -23.86 2.54 8.66
C ALA A 42 -22.92 2.04 7.55
N HIS A 43 -23.00 0.75 7.23
CA HIS A 43 -22.24 0.13 6.17
C HIS A 43 -22.60 0.68 4.78
N LEU A 44 -23.91 0.73 4.47
CA LEU A 44 -24.38 1.29 3.20
C LEU A 44 -24.07 2.79 3.09
N ALA A 45 -24.17 3.54 4.20
CA ALA A 45 -23.80 4.94 4.23
C ALA A 45 -22.30 5.14 3.96
N TYR A 46 -21.41 4.30 4.56
CA TYR A 46 -19.98 4.33 4.28
C TYR A 46 -19.70 4.10 2.79
N ILE A 47 -20.23 3.01 2.21
CA ILE A 47 -20.08 2.69 0.78
C ILE A 47 -20.61 3.85 -0.09
N GLY A 48 -21.80 4.37 0.19
CA GLY A 48 -22.37 5.47 -0.59
C GLY A 48 -21.52 6.74 -0.55
N ILE A 49 -21.03 7.12 0.64
CA ILE A 49 -20.18 8.31 0.80
C ILE A 49 -18.83 8.13 0.08
N THR A 50 -18.16 6.99 0.29
CA THR A 50 -16.86 6.71 -0.35
C THR A 50 -16.99 6.61 -1.85
N SER A 51 -18.03 5.95 -2.40
CA SER A 51 -18.28 5.86 -3.83
C SER A 51 -18.49 7.24 -4.47
N VAL A 52 -19.27 8.11 -3.84
CA VAL A 52 -19.49 9.48 -4.34
C VAL A 52 -18.19 10.27 -4.34
N LEU A 53 -17.41 10.21 -3.25
CA LEU A 53 -16.12 10.88 -3.18
C LEU A 53 -15.14 10.34 -4.21
N ILE A 54 -15.05 9.03 -4.40
CA ILE A 54 -14.18 8.39 -5.39
C ILE A 54 -14.59 8.83 -6.81
N LEU A 55 -15.90 8.91 -7.09
CA LEU A 55 -16.38 9.39 -8.38
C LEU A 55 -15.95 10.85 -8.63
N VAL A 56 -16.02 11.71 -7.61
CA VAL A 56 -15.48 13.08 -7.70
C VAL A 56 -13.96 13.06 -7.91
N TYR A 57 -13.24 12.18 -7.20
CA TYR A 57 -11.77 12.07 -7.31
C TYR A 57 -11.29 11.44 -8.62
N LYS A 58 -12.19 10.90 -9.42
CA LYS A 58 -11.91 10.52 -10.80
C LYS A 58 -11.50 11.71 -11.66
N PHE A 59 -12.11 12.88 -11.40
CA PHE A 59 -11.97 14.09 -12.21
C PHE A 59 -11.25 15.24 -11.48
N ALA A 60 -11.28 15.25 -10.15
CA ALA A 60 -10.71 16.30 -9.33
C ALA A 60 -9.76 15.72 -8.27
N ASN A 61 -8.83 16.54 -7.82
CA ASN A 61 -7.94 16.18 -6.72
C ASN A 61 -8.60 16.45 -5.38
N PRO A 62 -8.46 15.54 -4.38
CA PRO A 62 -8.94 15.77 -3.02
C PRO A 62 -8.38 17.08 -2.44
N PRO A 63 -9.19 17.97 -1.89
CA PRO A 63 -8.69 19.18 -1.21
C PRO A 63 -7.96 18.85 0.09
N THR A 64 -8.33 17.76 0.73
CA THR A 64 -7.73 17.19 1.94
C THR A 64 -8.06 15.71 2.03
N THR A 65 -7.42 14.97 2.95
CA THR A 65 -7.71 13.56 3.23
C THR A 65 -8.03 13.37 4.71
N VAL A 66 -8.71 12.27 5.05
CA VAL A 66 -9.01 11.94 6.46
C VAL A 66 -7.74 11.83 7.28
N LEU A 67 -6.67 11.23 6.71
CA LEU A 67 -5.38 11.16 7.39
C LEU A 67 -4.77 12.54 7.65
N MET A 68 -4.81 13.47 6.68
CA MET A 68 -4.32 14.84 6.85
C MET A 68 -5.11 15.58 7.94
N MET A 69 -6.43 15.45 7.94
CA MET A 69 -7.29 16.04 8.97
C MET A 69 -6.96 15.45 10.36
N TYR A 70 -6.81 14.14 10.47
CA TYR A 70 -6.39 13.50 11.70
C TYR A 70 -5.04 14.02 12.21
N ARG A 71 -4.04 14.13 11.31
CA ARG A 71 -2.71 14.65 11.67
C ARG A 71 -2.77 16.11 12.14
N SER A 72 -3.59 16.92 11.50
CA SER A 72 -3.74 18.34 11.86
C SER A 72 -4.52 18.52 13.18
N ILE A 73 -5.68 17.88 13.31
CA ILE A 73 -6.63 18.13 14.39
C ILE A 73 -6.27 17.31 15.64
N ILE A 74 -6.04 16.01 15.49
CA ILE A 74 -5.84 15.11 16.62
C ILE A 74 -4.38 15.01 17.03
N SER A 75 -3.47 14.93 16.05
CA SER A 75 -2.03 14.86 16.35
C SER A 75 -1.39 16.25 16.53
N HIS A 76 -2.11 17.34 16.25
CA HIS A 76 -1.64 18.74 16.32
C HIS A 76 -0.36 18.99 15.51
N TRP A 77 -0.21 18.31 14.35
CA TRP A 77 0.93 18.51 13.50
C TRP A 77 0.71 19.65 12.51
N LYS A 78 1.77 20.36 12.17
CA LYS A 78 1.77 21.29 11.04
C LYS A 78 1.76 20.49 9.74
N VAL A 79 0.58 20.30 9.17
CA VAL A 79 0.39 19.59 7.89
C VAL A 79 0.67 20.55 6.74
N GLN A 80 1.60 20.20 5.87
CA GLN A 80 1.91 20.96 4.67
C GLN A 80 0.93 20.57 3.55
N LYS A 81 0.38 21.58 2.85
CA LYS A 81 -0.54 21.36 1.73
C LYS A 81 0.17 20.56 0.63
N PRO A 82 -0.38 19.42 0.18
CA PRO A 82 0.20 18.63 -0.89
C PRO A 82 0.21 19.40 -2.22
N ILE A 83 1.08 18.99 -3.13
CA ILE A 83 1.16 19.49 -4.50
C ILE A 83 0.95 18.29 -5.43
N PRO A 84 -0.31 17.94 -5.74
CA PRO A 84 -0.58 16.82 -6.64
C PRO A 84 -0.07 17.13 -8.05
N LEU A 85 0.52 16.14 -8.66
CA LEU A 85 0.98 16.19 -10.05
C LEU A 85 0.26 15.12 -10.86
N ALA A 86 -0.01 15.43 -12.13
CA ALA A 86 -0.42 14.39 -13.07
C ALA A 86 0.68 13.32 -13.14
N LEU A 87 0.29 12.05 -13.25
CA LEU A 87 1.22 10.91 -13.27
C LEU A 87 2.30 11.05 -14.33
N ALA A 88 1.95 11.61 -15.50
CA ALA A 88 2.90 11.88 -16.59
C ALA A 88 4.06 12.80 -16.19
N ASN A 89 3.86 13.64 -15.17
CA ASN A 89 4.86 14.58 -14.65
C ASN A 89 5.80 13.95 -13.60
N ILE A 90 5.58 12.69 -13.23
CA ILE A 90 6.43 11.94 -12.31
C ILE A 90 7.34 11.02 -13.17
N PRO A 91 8.66 11.09 -13.01
CA PRO A 91 9.59 10.27 -13.81
C PRO A 91 9.22 8.78 -13.79
N LEU A 92 9.35 8.12 -14.93
CA LEU A 92 8.99 6.70 -15.06
C LEU A 92 9.80 5.81 -14.11
N SER A 93 11.07 6.13 -13.88
CA SER A 93 11.94 5.46 -12.91
C SER A 93 11.35 5.52 -11.49
N VAL A 94 10.90 6.69 -11.05
CA VAL A 94 10.28 6.89 -9.74
C VAL A 94 9.00 6.06 -9.60
N ARG A 95 8.16 6.03 -10.65
CA ARG A 95 6.94 5.20 -10.66
C ARG A 95 7.26 3.71 -10.57
N ARG A 96 8.24 3.24 -11.34
CA ARG A 96 8.71 1.84 -11.31
C ARG A 96 9.32 1.45 -9.97
N MET A 97 10.13 2.33 -9.37
CA MET A 97 10.71 2.13 -8.05
C MET A 97 9.61 1.92 -7.00
N LEU A 98 8.59 2.81 -6.96
CA LEU A 98 7.49 2.72 -6.02
C LEU A 98 6.74 1.39 -6.15
N VAL A 99 6.27 1.08 -7.37
CA VAL A 99 5.51 -0.14 -7.63
C VAL A 99 6.33 -1.39 -7.26
N SER A 100 7.61 -1.43 -7.60
CA SER A 100 8.45 -2.61 -7.30
C SER A 100 8.64 -2.92 -5.83
N VAL A 101 8.52 -1.91 -4.95
CA VAL A 101 8.77 -2.06 -3.50
C VAL A 101 7.48 -2.15 -2.70
N GLU A 102 6.45 -1.38 -3.09
CA GLU A 102 5.18 -1.34 -2.36
C GLU A 102 4.19 -2.41 -2.84
N ASP A 103 4.18 -2.69 -4.14
CA ASP A 103 3.13 -3.53 -4.74
C ASP A 103 3.55 -4.04 -6.14
N GLY A 104 4.44 -5.01 -6.18
CA GLY A 104 5.06 -5.50 -7.43
C GLY A 104 4.07 -6.00 -8.48
N LYS A 105 2.88 -6.41 -8.07
CA LYS A 105 1.77 -6.87 -8.93
C LYS A 105 0.65 -5.85 -9.07
N PHE A 106 0.90 -4.56 -8.80
CA PHE A 106 -0.10 -3.49 -8.79
C PHE A 106 -1.03 -3.48 -10.00
N TYR A 107 -0.49 -3.70 -11.19
CA TYR A 107 -1.25 -3.68 -12.44
C TYR A 107 -2.01 -4.98 -12.74
N GLU A 108 -1.78 -6.05 -11.97
CA GLU A 108 -2.34 -7.38 -12.21
C GLU A 108 -3.55 -7.69 -11.32
N HIS A 109 -3.55 -7.19 -10.07
CA HIS A 109 -4.65 -7.45 -9.13
C HIS A 109 -5.71 -6.35 -9.13
N HIS A 110 -6.87 -6.62 -8.52
CA HIS A 110 -8.00 -5.71 -8.38
C HIS A 110 -8.17 -5.24 -6.92
N GLY A 111 -7.22 -4.46 -6.41
CA GLY A 111 -7.28 -3.82 -5.09
C GLY A 111 -6.64 -4.62 -3.96
N ILE A 112 -6.63 -5.95 -4.03
CA ILE A 112 -6.08 -6.85 -3.02
C ILE A 112 -5.17 -7.87 -3.68
N ASP A 113 -3.95 -8.05 -3.17
CA ASP A 113 -3.07 -9.15 -3.51
C ASP A 113 -3.04 -10.18 -2.38
N MET A 114 -3.86 -11.24 -2.51
CA MET A 114 -3.93 -12.32 -1.53
C MET A 114 -2.64 -13.14 -1.44
N GLU A 115 -1.88 -13.23 -2.54
CA GLU A 115 -0.61 -13.94 -2.54
C GLU A 115 0.46 -13.15 -1.78
N ALA A 116 0.54 -11.82 -2.01
CA ALA A 116 1.43 -10.95 -1.23
C ALA A 116 1.08 -10.98 0.26
N PHE A 117 -0.21 -10.98 0.60
CA PHE A 117 -0.65 -11.12 1.99
C PHE A 117 -0.20 -12.45 2.62
N LYS A 118 -0.38 -13.58 1.92
CA LYS A 118 0.06 -14.90 2.39
C LYS A 118 1.58 -14.97 2.55
N ARG A 119 2.34 -14.44 1.58
CA ARG A 119 3.81 -14.39 1.63
C ARG A 119 4.29 -13.53 2.81
N ALA A 120 3.72 -12.35 3.00
CA ALA A 120 4.07 -11.46 4.12
C ALA A 120 3.77 -12.12 5.47
N LYS A 121 2.63 -12.80 5.59
CA LYS A 121 2.26 -13.55 6.81
C LYS A 121 3.27 -14.67 7.10
N ALA A 122 3.58 -15.51 6.12
CA ALA A 122 4.53 -16.61 6.28
C ALA A 122 5.94 -16.13 6.66
N LEU A 123 6.41 -15.02 6.05
CA LEU A 123 7.69 -14.40 6.40
C LEU A 123 7.68 -13.84 7.83
N ASN A 124 6.61 -13.18 8.23
CA ASN A 124 6.47 -12.63 9.58
C ASN A 124 6.41 -13.73 10.65
N GLU A 125 5.74 -14.84 10.38
CA GLU A 125 5.71 -16.03 11.23
C GLU A 125 7.11 -16.66 11.37
N LYS A 126 7.85 -16.80 10.26
CA LYS A 126 9.21 -17.32 10.26
C LYS A 126 10.20 -16.44 11.06
N ILE A 127 10.01 -15.12 11.03
CA ILE A 127 10.89 -14.15 11.73
C ILE A 127 10.42 -13.92 13.18
N GLY A 128 9.20 -14.33 13.53
CA GLY A 128 8.60 -14.12 14.86
C GLY A 128 8.17 -12.68 15.15
N LYS A 129 8.11 -11.81 14.13
CA LYS A 129 7.70 -10.40 14.28
C LYS A 129 7.10 -9.83 12.98
N PRO A 130 6.18 -8.84 13.06
CA PRO A 130 5.54 -8.25 11.89
C PRO A 130 6.50 -7.25 11.20
N MET A 131 7.31 -7.74 10.26
CA MET A 131 8.24 -6.92 9.46
C MET A 131 7.70 -6.59 8.06
N TYR A 132 7.00 -7.52 7.45
CA TYR A 132 6.52 -7.40 6.07
C TYR A 132 5.03 -7.06 6.03
N GLY A 133 4.66 -6.11 5.17
CA GLY A 133 3.26 -5.72 4.93
C GLY A 133 2.72 -6.38 3.66
N GLY A 134 1.46 -6.82 3.70
CA GLY A 134 0.74 -7.34 2.54
C GLY A 134 -0.35 -6.39 2.03
N SER A 135 -0.24 -5.09 2.30
CA SER A 135 -1.22 -4.09 1.82
C SER A 135 -0.78 -3.56 0.46
N THR A 136 -1.70 -3.54 -0.50
CA THR A 136 -1.49 -3.00 -1.84
C THR A 136 -1.41 -1.47 -1.85
N ILE A 137 -0.92 -0.88 -2.95
CA ILE A 137 -0.98 0.58 -3.19
C ILE A 137 -2.42 1.08 -3.07
N THR A 138 -3.40 0.38 -3.65
CA THR A 138 -4.82 0.75 -3.59
C THR A 138 -5.35 0.79 -2.16
N MET A 139 -5.01 -0.21 -1.34
CA MET A 139 -5.36 -0.23 0.09
C MET A 139 -4.73 0.94 0.85
N GLN A 140 -3.49 1.31 0.53
CA GLN A 140 -2.82 2.45 1.15
C GLN A 140 -3.48 3.78 0.74
N VAL A 141 -3.93 3.93 -0.52
CA VAL A 141 -4.73 5.08 -0.97
C VAL A 141 -6.07 5.14 -0.23
N ALA A 142 -6.80 4.02 -0.14
CA ALA A 142 -8.06 3.94 0.60
C ALA A 142 -7.89 4.40 2.06
N ARG A 143 -6.87 3.89 2.74
CA ARG A 143 -6.54 4.29 4.11
C ARG A 143 -6.26 5.79 4.23
N THR A 144 -5.46 6.34 3.31
CA THR A 144 -5.07 7.76 3.35
C THR A 144 -6.28 8.68 3.12
N LEU A 145 -7.13 8.34 2.15
CA LEU A 145 -8.27 9.17 1.77
C LEU A 145 -9.40 9.14 2.79
N PHE A 146 -9.72 7.97 3.37
CA PHE A 146 -11.01 7.75 4.05
C PHE A 146 -10.90 7.31 5.51
N LEU A 147 -9.70 6.94 6.02
CA LEU A 147 -9.59 6.29 7.32
C LEU A 147 -8.56 6.96 8.22
N VAL A 148 -8.78 6.82 9.53
CA VAL A 148 -7.83 7.24 10.57
C VAL A 148 -6.74 6.17 10.75
N PRO A 149 -5.54 6.54 11.26
CA PRO A 149 -4.42 5.61 11.44
C PRO A 149 -4.58 4.75 12.71
N ASP A 150 -5.70 4.04 12.81
CA ASP A 150 -5.97 3.08 13.89
C ASP A 150 -5.57 1.65 13.50
N LYS A 151 -5.25 0.79 14.50
CA LYS A 151 -4.87 -0.61 14.31
C LYS A 151 -6.03 -1.54 14.70
N SER A 152 -7.22 -1.36 14.09
CA SER A 152 -8.37 -2.23 14.32
C SER A 152 -8.73 -3.08 13.10
N TYR A 153 -9.33 -4.23 13.34
CA TYR A 153 -9.85 -5.09 12.26
C TYR A 153 -11.01 -4.41 11.50
N VAL A 154 -11.84 -3.62 12.20
CA VAL A 154 -12.92 -2.85 11.58
C VAL A 154 -12.36 -1.84 10.58
N ARG A 155 -11.33 -1.09 10.97
CA ARG A 155 -10.64 -0.18 10.05
C ARG A 155 -10.07 -0.94 8.85
N LYS A 156 -9.44 -2.10 9.07
CA LYS A 156 -8.88 -2.90 7.98
C LYS A 156 -9.96 -3.44 7.03
N TYR A 157 -11.11 -3.82 7.56
CA TYR A 157 -12.27 -4.20 6.76
C TYR A 157 -12.77 -3.04 5.89
N LEU A 158 -12.93 -1.84 6.46
CA LEU A 158 -13.34 -0.65 5.71
C LEU A 158 -12.30 -0.24 4.65
N GLU A 159 -11.01 -0.43 4.94
CA GLU A 159 -9.91 -0.22 3.98
C GLU A 159 -10.04 -1.13 2.76
N VAL A 160 -10.39 -2.39 2.96
CA VAL A 160 -10.62 -3.37 1.89
C VAL A 160 -11.80 -2.94 1.02
N ILE A 161 -12.92 -2.55 1.63
CA ILE A 161 -14.11 -2.10 0.88
C ILE A 161 -13.77 -0.89 0.01
N ALA A 162 -13.20 0.16 0.60
CA ALA A 162 -12.83 1.35 -0.16
C ALA A 162 -11.78 1.06 -1.24
N ALA A 163 -10.87 0.09 -1.02
CA ALA A 163 -9.92 -0.33 -2.04
C ALA A 163 -10.61 -0.99 -3.25
N LEU A 164 -11.62 -1.82 -3.01
CA LEU A 164 -12.42 -2.42 -4.08
C LEU A 164 -13.23 -1.37 -4.85
N GLU A 165 -13.80 -0.38 -4.16
CA GLU A 165 -14.49 0.74 -4.79
C GLU A 165 -13.54 1.60 -5.65
N LEU A 166 -12.32 1.89 -5.16
CA LEU A 166 -11.29 2.61 -5.91
C LEU A 166 -10.96 1.87 -7.21
N GLU A 167 -10.75 0.56 -7.17
CA GLU A 167 -10.44 -0.24 -8.37
C GLU A 167 -11.62 -0.33 -9.33
N PHE A 168 -12.84 -0.35 -8.83
CA PHE A 168 -14.04 -0.40 -9.66
C PHE A 168 -14.29 0.92 -10.41
N ILE A 169 -14.00 2.07 -9.76
CA ILE A 169 -14.36 3.40 -10.28
C ILE A 169 -13.19 4.07 -11.01
N LEU A 170 -11.95 3.87 -10.53
CA LEU A 170 -10.76 4.55 -11.03
C LEU A 170 -9.87 3.63 -11.88
N SER A 171 -9.10 4.21 -12.77
CA SER A 171 -8.01 3.49 -13.44
C SER A 171 -6.80 3.34 -12.51
N LYS A 172 -5.97 2.32 -12.74
CA LYS A 172 -4.70 2.10 -12.04
C LYS A 172 -3.81 3.35 -12.03
N ASN A 173 -3.73 4.04 -13.17
CA ASN A 173 -2.96 5.28 -13.28
C ASN A 173 -3.50 6.37 -12.36
N ARG A 174 -4.83 6.51 -12.23
CA ARG A 174 -5.43 7.50 -11.32
C ARG A 174 -5.21 7.13 -9.85
N ILE A 175 -5.30 5.85 -9.49
CA ILE A 175 -4.98 5.36 -8.14
C ILE A 175 -3.51 5.67 -7.80
N LEU A 176 -2.58 5.39 -8.72
CA LEU A 176 -1.17 5.68 -8.53
C LEU A 176 -0.88 7.19 -8.42
N GLU A 177 -1.59 8.01 -9.19
CA GLU A 177 -1.53 9.47 -9.12
C GLU A 177 -1.99 9.99 -7.75
N LEU A 178 -3.10 9.46 -7.23
CA LEU A 178 -3.57 9.77 -5.87
C LEU A 178 -2.58 9.32 -4.81
N TYR A 179 -1.94 8.16 -4.98
CA TYR A 179 -0.88 7.70 -4.09
C TYR A 179 0.26 8.71 -4.02
N PHE A 180 0.84 9.05 -5.16
CA PHE A 180 1.94 10.02 -5.23
C PHE A 180 1.54 11.40 -4.71
N GLY A 181 0.30 11.80 -4.91
CA GLY A 181 -0.22 13.09 -4.48
C GLY A 181 -0.48 13.20 -2.97
N TYR A 182 -0.85 12.08 -2.31
CA TYR A 182 -1.43 12.15 -0.96
C TYR A 182 -0.82 11.19 0.07
N ALA A 183 0.02 10.24 -0.29
CA ALA A 183 0.74 9.42 0.69
C ALA A 183 1.58 10.30 1.63
N GLU A 184 1.75 9.85 2.88
CA GLU A 184 2.58 10.54 3.89
C GLU A 184 4.05 10.15 3.69
N TRP A 185 4.91 11.12 3.38
CA TRP A 185 6.35 10.97 3.10
C TRP A 185 7.23 11.45 4.25
N GLY A 186 6.63 12.00 5.29
CA GLY A 186 7.29 12.53 6.48
C GLY A 186 6.27 13.09 7.44
N LYS A 187 6.68 13.48 8.64
CA LYS A 187 5.79 14.06 9.64
C LYS A 187 5.07 15.31 9.11
N GLY A 188 3.79 15.17 8.74
CA GLY A 188 2.97 16.23 8.16
C GLY A 188 3.33 16.59 6.70
N ILE A 189 4.13 15.77 6.02
CA ILE A 189 4.53 15.96 4.62
C ILE A 189 3.75 14.98 3.75
N PHE A 190 2.85 15.50 2.92
CA PHE A 190 1.99 14.71 2.05
C PHE A 190 2.28 14.99 0.58
N GLY A 191 2.38 13.91 -0.21
CA GLY A 191 2.70 13.93 -1.63
C GLY A 191 4.19 14.03 -1.95
N ILE A 192 4.60 13.31 -3.00
CA ILE A 192 6.01 13.19 -3.39
C ILE A 192 6.62 14.52 -3.84
N GLU A 193 5.87 15.37 -4.53
CA GLU A 193 6.35 16.69 -4.94
C GLU A 193 6.66 17.58 -3.72
N ARG A 194 5.78 17.54 -2.71
CA ARG A 194 6.04 18.25 -1.45
C ARG A 194 7.26 17.66 -0.74
N ALA A 195 7.40 16.35 -0.71
CA ALA A 195 8.56 15.69 -0.11
C ALA A 195 9.86 16.05 -0.81
N ALA A 196 9.91 16.05 -2.13
CA ALA A 196 11.08 16.44 -2.91
C ALA A 196 11.51 17.88 -2.60
N ARG A 197 10.55 18.81 -2.52
CA ARG A 197 10.82 20.20 -2.17
C ARG A 197 11.32 20.38 -0.75
N VAL A 198 10.75 19.62 0.21
CA VAL A 198 11.14 19.74 1.63
C VAL A 198 12.52 19.14 1.88
N TYR A 199 12.80 17.97 1.32
CA TYR A 199 14.04 17.23 1.60
C TYR A 199 15.20 17.63 0.68
N TYR A 200 14.91 18.05 -0.56
CA TYR A 200 15.95 18.31 -1.56
C TYR A 200 15.87 19.68 -2.22
N GLY A 201 14.90 20.54 -1.85
CA GLY A 201 14.75 21.88 -2.40
C GLY A 201 14.34 21.94 -3.87
N THR A 202 13.95 20.82 -4.49
CA THR A 202 13.66 20.75 -5.92
C THR A 202 12.37 19.97 -6.22
N SER A 203 11.92 20.00 -7.47
CA SER A 203 10.76 19.21 -7.93
C SER A 203 11.14 17.74 -8.08
N VAL A 204 10.15 16.85 -7.89
CA VAL A 204 10.30 15.40 -8.16
C VAL A 204 10.79 15.10 -9.58
N ARG A 205 10.58 16.00 -10.52
CA ARG A 205 11.06 15.87 -11.91
C ARG A 205 12.58 15.92 -12.02
N ASN A 206 13.23 16.58 -11.05
CA ASN A 206 14.66 16.90 -11.08
C ASN A 206 15.47 16.18 -10.00
N ILE A 207 14.82 15.35 -9.17
CA ILE A 207 15.58 14.56 -8.18
C ILE A 207 16.38 13.46 -8.89
N SER A 208 17.54 13.13 -8.34
CA SER A 208 18.34 12.00 -8.82
C SER A 208 17.66 10.66 -8.53
N ALA A 209 18.09 9.60 -9.22
CA ALA A 209 17.62 8.25 -8.95
C ALA A 209 17.90 7.82 -7.50
N ASP A 210 19.05 8.21 -6.92
CA ASP A 210 19.40 7.97 -5.53
C ASP A 210 18.44 8.70 -4.56
N GLN A 211 18.16 9.98 -4.82
CA GLN A 211 17.21 10.74 -4.01
C GLN A 211 15.79 10.14 -4.06
N ALA A 212 15.36 9.69 -5.23
CA ALA A 212 14.09 8.99 -5.38
C ALA A 212 14.07 7.67 -4.59
N ALA A 213 15.14 6.87 -4.65
CA ALA A 213 15.28 5.62 -3.90
C ALA A 213 15.20 5.85 -2.38
N ARG A 214 15.83 6.92 -1.88
CA ARG A 214 15.73 7.32 -0.46
C ARG A 214 14.31 7.66 -0.06
N LEU A 215 13.62 8.49 -0.82
CA LEU A 215 12.22 8.85 -0.54
C LEU A 215 11.33 7.62 -0.52
N ILE A 216 11.44 6.75 -1.53
CA ILE A 216 10.59 5.55 -1.64
C ILE A 216 10.89 4.56 -0.51
N ALA A 217 12.16 4.38 -0.13
CA ALA A 217 12.52 3.53 0.99
C ALA A 217 11.84 3.99 2.31
N LEU A 218 11.66 5.29 2.52
CA LEU A 218 11.03 5.85 3.73
C LEU A 218 9.56 5.48 3.92
N LEU A 219 8.83 5.11 2.87
CA LEU A 219 7.37 4.91 2.92
C LEU A 219 6.93 3.87 3.96
N SER A 220 7.78 2.92 4.34
CA SER A 220 7.46 1.97 5.40
C SER A 220 7.49 2.56 6.82
N SER A 221 8.17 3.71 7.02
CA SER A 221 8.25 4.40 8.32
C SER A 221 8.48 5.92 8.16
N PRO A 222 7.61 6.63 7.45
CA PRO A 222 7.88 8.00 7.00
C PRO A 222 7.90 9.03 8.14
N ILE A 223 7.21 8.73 9.25
CA ILE A 223 7.13 9.63 10.41
C ILE A 223 8.39 9.56 11.27
N LYS A 224 9.04 8.39 11.29
CA LYS A 224 10.14 8.11 12.23
C LYS A 224 11.50 8.45 11.67
N TYR A 225 11.67 8.43 10.34
CA TYR A 225 12.94 8.61 9.66
C TYR A 225 12.85 9.66 8.56
N THR A 226 14.02 10.20 8.19
CA THR A 226 14.23 11.12 7.06
C THR A 226 15.19 10.47 6.05
N PRO A 227 15.36 11.04 4.84
CA PRO A 227 16.34 10.53 3.88
C PRO A 227 17.77 10.39 4.44
N ASP A 228 18.16 11.24 5.40
CA ASP A 228 19.50 11.24 6.01
C ASP A 228 19.62 10.22 7.15
N THR A 229 18.48 9.84 7.75
CA THR A 229 18.46 8.93 8.91
C THR A 229 17.93 7.53 8.58
N LEU A 230 17.62 7.23 7.33
CA LEU A 230 17.07 5.94 6.91
C LEU A 230 17.96 4.75 7.29
N TYR A 231 19.28 4.95 7.34
CA TYR A 231 20.27 3.91 7.69
C TYR A 231 20.18 3.42 9.14
N ARG A 232 19.46 4.14 10.01
CA ARG A 232 19.17 3.72 11.39
C ARG A 232 18.14 2.58 11.48
N SER A 233 17.50 2.23 10.38
CA SER A 233 16.54 1.13 10.29
C SER A 233 17.01 0.08 9.30
N LEU A 234 17.11 -1.18 9.76
CA LEU A 234 17.49 -2.30 8.89
C LEU A 234 16.53 -2.42 7.69
N ILE A 235 15.22 -2.34 7.94
CA ILE A 235 14.20 -2.45 6.89
C ILE A 235 14.38 -1.36 5.82
N LEU A 236 14.59 -0.09 6.23
CA LEU A 236 14.74 1.01 5.28
C LEU A 236 16.05 0.88 4.50
N ARG A 237 17.11 0.42 5.15
CA ARG A 237 18.42 0.16 4.53
C ARG A 237 18.32 -0.93 3.46
N GLU A 238 17.63 -2.03 3.76
CA GLU A 238 17.43 -3.13 2.81
C GLU A 238 16.58 -2.69 1.61
N ARG A 239 15.50 -1.94 1.86
CA ARG A 239 14.64 -1.37 0.80
C ARG A 239 15.44 -0.43 -0.10
N TYR A 240 16.23 0.46 0.50
CA TYR A 240 17.08 1.39 -0.24
C TYR A 240 18.15 0.63 -1.05
N ALA A 241 18.85 -0.34 -0.46
CA ALA A 241 19.85 -1.15 -1.15
C ALA A 241 19.27 -1.87 -2.37
N TYR A 242 18.08 -2.48 -2.23
CA TYR A 242 17.35 -3.09 -3.36
C TYR A 242 17.08 -2.08 -4.47
N LEU A 243 16.61 -0.87 -4.13
CA LEU A 243 16.31 0.16 -5.12
C LEU A 243 17.57 0.68 -5.81
N VAL A 244 18.65 0.85 -5.07
CA VAL A 244 19.96 1.27 -5.63
C VAL A 244 20.48 0.22 -6.60
N GLN A 245 20.52 -1.03 -6.19
CA GLN A 245 20.98 -2.12 -7.04
C GLN A 245 20.18 -2.22 -8.35
N LYS A 246 18.86 -2.05 -8.27
CA LYS A 246 17.98 -2.25 -9.44
C LYS A 246 17.84 -1.05 -10.37
N TYR A 247 17.95 0.18 -9.84
CA TYR A 247 17.56 1.39 -10.59
C TYR A 247 18.61 2.49 -10.61
N VAL A 248 19.62 2.45 -9.75
CA VAL A 248 20.67 3.48 -9.67
C VAL A 248 21.96 2.97 -10.27
N SER A 249 22.47 1.82 -9.86
CA SER A 249 23.73 1.23 -10.35
C SER A 249 23.73 0.97 -11.86
N PRO A 250 22.68 0.39 -12.49
CA PRO A 250 22.68 0.19 -13.94
C PRO A 250 22.80 1.49 -14.76
N ILE A 251 22.27 2.61 -14.22
CA ILE A 251 22.36 3.92 -14.89
C ILE A 251 23.79 4.47 -14.80
N ALA A 252 24.51 4.20 -13.72
CA ALA A 252 25.90 4.61 -13.56
C ALA A 252 26.84 3.87 -14.52
N GLU A 253 26.62 2.58 -14.71
CA GLU A 253 27.40 1.76 -15.67
C GLU A 253 27.18 2.23 -17.12
N THR A 254 25.94 2.46 -17.52
CA THR A 254 25.62 2.95 -18.89
C THR A 254 26.20 4.34 -19.17
N LYS A 255 26.27 5.22 -18.16
CA LYS A 255 26.91 6.54 -18.33
C LYS A 255 28.43 6.43 -18.41
N SER A 256 29.04 5.53 -17.64
CA SER A 256 30.49 5.30 -17.67
C SER A 256 30.95 4.75 -19.02
N GLU A 257 30.17 3.85 -19.63
CA GLU A 257 30.46 3.32 -20.98
C GLU A 257 30.28 4.36 -22.08
N ALA A 258 29.32 5.30 -21.92
CA ALA A 258 29.09 6.38 -22.90
C ALA A 258 30.13 7.51 -22.85
N GLU A 259 30.84 7.66 -21.72
CA GLU A 259 31.89 8.69 -21.55
C GLU A 259 33.30 8.18 -21.88
N THR A 260 33.49 6.90 -22.17
CA THR A 260 34.77 6.36 -22.63
C THR A 260 34.89 6.61 -24.10
N PRO A 261 35.83 7.47 -24.58
CA PRO A 261 36.04 7.66 -26.00
C PRO A 261 36.52 6.35 -26.63
N PRO A 262 36.09 6.03 -27.88
CA PRO A 262 36.53 4.81 -28.54
C PRO A 262 38.07 4.82 -28.67
N PRO A 263 38.74 3.66 -28.47
CA PRO A 263 40.19 3.59 -28.65
C PRO A 263 40.55 3.98 -30.11
N ALA A 264 41.43 4.96 -30.21
CA ALA A 264 41.91 5.44 -31.51
C ALA A 264 42.69 4.32 -32.22
N GLY A 265 42.22 3.97 -33.43
CA GLY A 265 43.04 3.39 -34.49
C GLY A 265 43.24 1.88 -34.44
N ILE A 266 42.41 1.13 -35.17
CA ILE A 266 42.85 0.01 -35.98
C ILE A 266 42.17 0.22 -37.35
N GLU A 267 42.99 0.52 -38.36
CA GLU A 267 42.55 0.56 -39.76
C GLU A 267 42.14 -0.85 -40.22
N PRO A 268 41.09 -0.98 -41.06
CA PRO A 268 40.68 -2.28 -41.58
C PRO A 268 41.63 -2.75 -42.66
N SER A 269 42.38 -3.82 -42.43
CA SER A 269 43.03 -4.61 -43.49
C SER A 269 41.95 -5.38 -44.22
N ALA A 270 41.87 -5.10 -45.53
CA ALA A 270 41.05 -5.85 -46.45
C ALA A 270 41.62 -7.27 -46.65
N ASP A 271 40.72 -8.13 -47.16
CA ASP A 271 40.96 -9.48 -47.69
C ASP A 271 40.93 -10.64 -46.68
N ILE A 272 39.79 -11.35 -46.74
CA ILE A 272 39.68 -12.81 -46.92
C ILE A 272 38.21 -13.17 -47.20
N GLU A 273 38.01 -13.83 -48.33
CA GLU A 273 36.73 -14.36 -48.83
C GLU A 273 36.20 -15.56 -48.00
N PRO A 274 34.91 -15.90 -48.17
CA PRO A 274 34.22 -16.91 -47.35
C PRO A 274 34.41 -18.32 -47.91
N SER A 275 34.70 -19.30 -47.09
CA SER A 275 34.52 -20.71 -47.39
C SER A 275 33.50 -21.35 -46.44
N ALA A 276 32.56 -22.03 -47.10
CA ALA A 276 31.46 -22.76 -46.53
C ALA A 276 31.88 -24.09 -45.86
N ASP A 277 30.95 -24.60 -45.05
CA ASP A 277 30.68 -26.00 -44.74
C ASP A 277 31.42 -26.59 -43.47
N VAL A 278 30.69 -27.04 -42.55
CA VAL A 278 30.42 -28.44 -42.12
C VAL A 278 29.66 -28.51 -40.81
N SER A 279 28.57 -29.19 -40.88
CA SER A 279 27.66 -29.79 -39.95
C SER A 279 28.19 -30.48 -38.68
N ASN A 280 27.34 -30.47 -37.66
CA ASN A 280 27.07 -31.50 -36.61
C ASN A 280 28.20 -31.95 -35.68
N GLU A 281 27.96 -31.76 -34.38
CA GLU A 281 27.72 -32.92 -33.47
C GLU A 281 27.21 -32.50 -32.12
N VAL A 282 26.20 -33.25 -31.65
CA VAL A 282 25.60 -33.23 -30.32
C VAL A 282 26.48 -34.08 -29.40
N GLU A 283 26.93 -33.54 -28.28
CA GLU A 283 27.35 -34.41 -27.19
C GLU A 283 26.99 -33.84 -25.81
N SER A 284 26.32 -34.67 -25.05
CA SER A 284 25.81 -34.54 -23.70
C SER A 284 26.97 -34.61 -22.69
N ALA A 285 26.98 -33.70 -21.72
CA ALA A 285 27.71 -33.93 -20.47
C ALA A 285 26.95 -33.32 -19.31
N GLY A 286 26.74 -34.15 -18.31
CA GLY A 286 25.97 -33.93 -17.09
C GLY A 286 26.60 -32.96 -16.07
N PRO A 287 25.99 -32.78 -14.89
CA PRO A 287 26.19 -31.63 -14.02
C PRO A 287 27.40 -31.77 -13.11
N PRO A 288 28.04 -30.68 -12.71
CA PRO A 288 28.92 -30.71 -11.54
C PRO A 288 28.17 -30.30 -10.28
N SER A 289 28.19 -31.20 -9.32
CA SER A 289 27.99 -30.94 -7.90
C SER A 289 29.15 -30.11 -7.36
N GLU A 290 28.82 -29.12 -6.54
CA GLU A 290 29.37 -28.95 -5.20
C GLU A 290 28.95 -27.61 -4.60
N THR A 291 28.19 -27.73 -3.53
CA THR A 291 27.74 -26.70 -2.61
C THR A 291 28.97 -26.12 -1.88
N VAL A 292 29.27 -24.86 -2.13
CA VAL A 292 30.09 -24.05 -1.23
C VAL A 292 29.16 -23.29 -0.30
N VAL A 293 29.17 -23.69 0.97
CA VAL A 293 28.51 -23.00 2.09
C VAL A 293 29.35 -21.77 2.43
N PRO A 294 28.80 -20.55 2.39
CA PRO A 294 29.47 -19.37 2.90
C PRO A 294 29.47 -19.40 4.44
N ALA A 295 30.60 -19.14 5.04
CA ALA A 295 30.82 -19.06 6.47
C ALA A 295 29.89 -18.02 7.14
N GLU A 296 29.41 -18.40 8.31
CA GLU A 296 28.62 -17.60 9.23
C GLU A 296 29.37 -16.31 9.64
N PRO A 297 28.77 -15.11 9.53
CA PRO A 297 29.44 -13.91 10.03
C PRO A 297 29.43 -13.88 11.55
N ALA A 298 30.60 -13.59 12.13
CA ALA A 298 30.86 -13.43 13.55
C ALA A 298 29.86 -12.48 14.23
N ALA A 299 29.44 -12.82 15.44
CA ALA A 299 28.56 -12.06 16.30
C ALA A 299 29.10 -10.63 16.55
N PRO A 300 28.25 -9.61 16.58
CA PRO A 300 28.66 -8.25 16.92
C PRO A 300 29.04 -8.14 18.39
N PRO A 301 30.02 -7.27 18.75
CA PRO A 301 30.42 -7.05 20.13
C PRO A 301 29.28 -6.47 20.98
N GLU A 302 29.23 -6.86 22.23
CA GLU A 302 28.28 -6.37 23.23
C GLU A 302 28.37 -4.84 23.37
N PRO A 303 27.22 -4.15 23.58
CA PRO A 303 27.22 -2.72 23.78
C PRO A 303 27.84 -2.35 25.12
N ALA A 304 28.80 -1.43 25.09
CA ALA A 304 29.43 -0.86 26.27
C ALA A 304 28.37 -0.24 27.21
N GLU A 305 28.49 -0.54 28.47
CA GLU A 305 27.69 -0.05 29.58
C GLU A 305 27.76 1.48 29.67
N ILE A 306 26.64 2.17 29.44
CA ILE A 306 26.57 3.63 29.58
C ILE A 306 26.45 3.94 31.06
N VAL A 307 27.54 4.40 31.66
CA VAL A 307 27.58 4.99 32.99
C VAL A 307 26.80 6.29 32.95
N ALA A 308 25.72 6.37 33.76
CA ALA A 308 24.91 7.58 33.91
C ALA A 308 25.76 8.68 34.61
N PRO A 309 25.65 9.96 34.19
CA PRO A 309 26.30 11.04 34.92
C PRO A 309 25.61 11.27 36.28
N GLU A 310 26.44 11.37 37.33
CA GLU A 310 26.05 11.75 38.68
C GLU A 310 25.40 13.16 38.71
N ALA A 311 24.30 13.27 39.44
CA ALA A 311 23.61 14.53 39.67
C ALA A 311 24.46 15.44 40.60
N PRO A 312 24.52 16.76 40.38
CA PRO A 312 25.23 17.67 41.27
C PRO A 312 24.46 17.81 42.61
N ALA A 313 25.23 17.75 43.71
CA ALA A 313 24.76 17.95 45.05
C ALA A 313 24.14 19.37 45.21
N GLY A 314 22.93 19.41 45.70
CA GLY A 314 22.25 20.65 46.07
C GLY A 314 22.81 21.22 47.37
N ASP A 315 23.23 22.50 47.32
CA ASP A 315 23.46 23.33 48.51
C ASP A 315 22.11 23.78 49.06
N THR A 316 21.91 23.51 50.33
CA THR A 316 20.92 24.20 51.16
C THR A 316 21.63 25.22 52.06
N PRO A 317 21.02 26.39 52.34
CA PRO A 317 20.52 26.63 53.68
C PRO A 317 19.03 26.73 53.80
#